data_55be509a52714de4e374ff7327f01267
#
_entry.id   55be509a52714de4e374ff7327f01267
#
_cell.length_a   1.000
_cell.length_b   1.000
_cell.length_c   1.000
_cell.angle_alpha   90.00
_cell.angle_beta   90.00
_cell.angle_gamma   90.00
#
_symmetry.space_group_name_H-M   'P 1'
#
loop_
_entity.id
_entity.type
_entity.pdbx_description
1 polymer ?
#
loop_
_entity_poly.entity_id
_entity_poly.type
_entity_poly.pdbx_seq_one_letter_code
_entity_poly.pdbx_strand_id
1 'polypeptide(L)'
;MALVLDAMGSDRHPVPEIEAAIRFSRETSEKIYLTGHRDIIFSVAKESDFAGLPIEFVHADDVLESDAKAVTSFKEKPNNSMAVGLRLVREGKASGFLTNGSTGAALFASLRILGRIKNVSRPCLATYFPTESDDCILLDIGANSDCRPDFLHQFAVMGAVYAEKMLGVSNPRIGLLSNGEEESKGNELARETFKLLAASAHLNFYGNIEPKEVFTHKVDVVVGW
;
A
#
# COMPACT_ATOMS: atom_id res chain seq x y z
N MET A 1 9.34 -15.82 7.72
CA MET A 1 9.06 -14.37 7.82
C MET A 1 7.80 -14.20 8.66
N ALA A 2 7.60 -13.11 9.39
CA ALA A 2 6.36 -12.91 10.14
C ALA A 2 5.56 -11.76 9.50
N LEU A 3 4.25 -11.93 9.38
CA LEU A 3 3.32 -10.92 8.87
C LEU A 3 2.32 -10.54 9.98
N VAL A 4 1.79 -9.34 9.89
CA VAL A 4 0.65 -8.91 10.72
C VAL A 4 -0.59 -8.85 9.86
N LEU A 5 -1.69 -9.42 10.36
CA LEU A 5 -3.01 -9.29 9.78
C LEU A 5 -3.94 -8.57 10.77
N ASP A 6 -4.50 -7.47 10.34
CA ASP A 6 -5.54 -6.74 11.07
C ASP A 6 -6.86 -7.51 10.96
N ALA A 7 -7.31 -8.08 12.07
CA ALA A 7 -8.54 -8.88 12.12
C ALA A 7 -9.82 -8.03 12.20
N MET A 8 -9.72 -6.70 12.29
CA MET A 8 -10.87 -5.79 12.48
C MET A 8 -11.10 -4.88 11.27
N GLY A 9 -10.45 -5.16 10.13
CA GLY A 9 -10.44 -4.23 9.00
C GLY A 9 -11.65 -4.31 8.08
N SER A 10 -12.18 -5.50 7.79
CA SER A 10 -13.27 -5.67 6.82
C SER A 10 -14.66 -5.42 7.42
N ASP A 11 -15.65 -5.21 6.56
CA ASP A 11 -17.05 -5.03 6.97
C ASP A 11 -17.64 -6.27 7.66
N ARG A 12 -17.08 -7.45 7.42
CA ARG A 12 -17.49 -8.72 8.01
C ARG A 12 -16.47 -9.27 9.01
N HIS A 13 -15.60 -8.39 9.53
CA HIS A 13 -14.61 -8.80 10.51
C HIS A 13 -15.24 -9.55 11.71
N PRO A 14 -14.51 -10.47 12.32
CA PRO A 14 -13.17 -10.95 12.03
C PRO A 14 -13.13 -12.24 11.19
N VAL A 15 -14.28 -12.69 10.64
CA VAL A 15 -14.42 -14.02 10.03
C VAL A 15 -13.49 -14.21 8.82
N PRO A 16 -13.52 -13.32 7.79
CA PRO A 16 -12.65 -13.51 6.62
C PRO A 16 -11.16 -13.46 6.96
N GLU A 17 -10.78 -12.61 7.92
CA GLU A 17 -9.39 -12.48 8.35
C GLU A 17 -8.89 -13.73 9.08
N ILE A 18 -9.73 -14.33 9.91
CA ILE A 18 -9.42 -15.60 10.59
C ILE A 18 -9.24 -16.72 9.57
N GLU A 19 -10.18 -16.86 8.64
CA GLU A 19 -10.10 -17.86 7.57
C GLU A 19 -8.84 -17.69 6.73
N ALA A 20 -8.51 -16.45 6.36
CA ALA A 20 -7.31 -16.12 5.61
C ALA A 20 -6.02 -16.45 6.39
N ALA A 21 -5.97 -16.09 7.69
CA ALA A 21 -4.82 -16.40 8.54
C ALA A 21 -4.58 -17.91 8.66
N ILE A 22 -5.63 -18.68 8.91
CA ILE A 22 -5.55 -20.14 9.04
C ILE A 22 -5.09 -20.77 7.72
N ARG A 23 -5.70 -20.36 6.59
CA ARG A 23 -5.36 -20.88 5.28
C ARG A 23 -3.91 -20.57 4.92
N PHE A 24 -3.50 -19.31 5.02
CA PHE A 24 -2.14 -18.88 4.71
C PHE A 24 -1.10 -19.61 5.58
N SER A 25 -1.34 -19.70 6.89
CA SER A 25 -0.41 -20.38 7.78
C SER A 25 -0.29 -21.88 7.48
N ARG A 26 -1.38 -22.55 7.04
CA ARG A 26 -1.33 -23.96 6.61
C ARG A 26 -0.54 -24.16 5.32
N GLU A 27 -0.71 -23.23 4.36
CA GLU A 27 -0.07 -23.33 3.04
C GLU A 27 1.42 -22.97 3.08
N THR A 28 1.82 -22.01 3.93
CA THR A 28 3.17 -21.44 3.92
C THR A 28 4.02 -21.77 5.14
N SER A 29 3.41 -22.20 6.24
CA SER A 29 4.05 -22.31 7.55
C SER A 29 4.65 -21.01 8.08
N GLU A 30 4.28 -19.87 7.52
CA GLU A 30 4.74 -18.56 7.95
C GLU A 30 3.98 -18.06 9.18
N LYS A 31 4.69 -17.35 10.06
CA LYS A 31 4.10 -16.79 11.27
C LYS A 31 3.20 -15.61 10.97
N ILE A 32 2.00 -15.59 11.57
CA ILE A 32 1.06 -14.48 11.54
C ILE A 32 0.85 -13.93 12.96
N TYR A 33 0.96 -12.63 13.12
CA TYR A 33 0.39 -11.90 14.22
C TYR A 33 -1.01 -11.45 13.84
N LEU A 34 -2.04 -11.98 14.48
CA LEU A 34 -3.43 -11.60 14.25
C LEU A 34 -3.82 -10.53 15.28
N THR A 35 -3.96 -9.28 14.84
CA THR A 35 -4.24 -8.14 15.73
C THR A 35 -5.73 -7.81 15.76
N GLY A 36 -6.31 -7.65 16.94
CA GLY A 36 -7.73 -7.30 17.08
C GLY A 36 -8.25 -7.46 18.48
N HIS A 37 -9.54 -7.19 18.67
CA HIS A 37 -10.20 -7.35 19.95
C HIS A 37 -10.43 -8.83 20.25
N ARG A 38 -9.80 -9.33 21.32
CA ARG A 38 -9.76 -10.76 21.65
C ARG A 38 -11.17 -11.36 21.74
N ASP A 39 -12.08 -10.71 22.44
CA ASP A 39 -13.42 -11.24 22.65
C ASP A 39 -14.23 -11.32 21.34
N ILE A 40 -14.01 -10.39 20.42
CA ILE A 40 -14.66 -10.42 19.10
C ILE A 40 -14.12 -11.61 18.30
N ILE A 41 -12.80 -11.81 18.26
CA ILE A 41 -12.18 -12.93 17.54
C ILE A 41 -12.68 -14.27 18.10
N PHE A 42 -12.65 -14.44 19.43
CA PHE A 42 -13.04 -15.69 20.07
C PHE A 42 -14.56 -15.88 20.25
N SER A 43 -15.38 -14.89 19.89
CA SER A 43 -16.83 -15.08 19.75
C SER A 43 -17.21 -15.93 18.52
N VAL A 44 -16.34 -15.97 17.49
CA VAL A 44 -16.60 -16.66 16.22
C VAL A 44 -15.61 -17.79 15.91
N ALA A 45 -14.50 -17.88 16.62
CA ALA A 45 -13.50 -18.93 16.48
C ALA A 45 -13.09 -19.51 17.85
N LYS A 46 -12.64 -20.76 17.85
CA LYS A 46 -12.13 -21.43 19.06
C LYS A 46 -10.60 -21.46 19.01
N GLU A 47 -9.95 -21.46 20.17
CA GLU A 47 -8.50 -21.65 20.27
C GLU A 47 -8.01 -22.92 19.56
N SER A 48 -8.84 -23.98 19.55
CA SER A 48 -8.54 -25.23 18.86
C SER A 48 -8.41 -25.07 17.33
N ASP A 49 -9.04 -24.06 16.73
CA ASP A 49 -9.01 -23.83 15.29
C ASP A 49 -7.63 -23.36 14.81
N PHE A 50 -6.85 -22.83 15.73
CA PHE A 50 -5.47 -22.35 15.53
C PHE A 50 -4.40 -23.35 16.01
N ALA A 51 -4.82 -24.49 16.57
CA ALA A 51 -3.89 -25.45 17.15
C ALA A 51 -2.86 -25.95 16.12
N GLY A 52 -1.58 -25.86 16.49
CA GLY A 52 -0.47 -26.27 15.64
C GLY A 52 -0.12 -25.30 14.49
N LEU A 53 -0.81 -24.16 14.40
CA LEU A 53 -0.50 -23.12 13.41
C LEU A 53 0.37 -22.03 14.03
N PRO A 54 1.30 -21.42 13.28
CA PRO A 54 2.15 -20.33 13.74
C PRO A 54 1.39 -19.00 13.77
N ILE A 55 0.23 -18.97 14.44
CA ILE A 55 -0.62 -17.78 14.60
C ILE A 55 -0.54 -17.32 16.05
N GLU A 56 -0.15 -16.06 16.25
CA GLU A 56 -0.08 -15.41 17.55
C GLU A 56 -1.10 -14.26 17.62
N PHE A 57 -1.95 -14.29 18.66
CA PHE A 57 -2.94 -13.24 18.87
C PHE A 57 -2.33 -12.06 19.62
N VAL A 58 -2.51 -10.88 19.09
CA VAL A 58 -2.12 -9.63 19.74
C VAL A 58 -3.34 -8.78 19.97
N HIS A 59 -3.69 -8.59 21.23
CA HIS A 59 -4.89 -7.85 21.62
C HIS A 59 -4.79 -6.38 21.26
N ALA A 60 -5.90 -5.85 20.77
CA ALA A 60 -6.15 -4.43 20.56
C ALA A 60 -7.47 -4.06 21.22
N ASP A 61 -7.43 -3.05 22.09
CA ASP A 61 -8.61 -2.62 22.87
C ASP A 61 -9.69 -1.99 22.01
N ASP A 62 -9.26 -1.33 20.93
CA ASP A 62 -10.11 -0.48 20.10
C ASP A 62 -10.35 -1.08 18.71
N VAL A 63 -11.56 -0.88 18.19
CA VAL A 63 -11.92 -1.17 16.80
C VAL A 63 -12.21 0.14 16.08
N LEU A 64 -11.59 0.34 14.89
CA LEU A 64 -11.91 1.46 14.00
C LEU A 64 -13.12 1.10 13.16
N GLU A 65 -14.12 1.96 13.14
CA GLU A 65 -15.27 1.82 12.24
C GLU A 65 -14.91 2.35 10.85
N SER A 66 -15.41 1.69 9.80
CA SER A 66 -15.05 1.99 8.40
C SER A 66 -15.45 3.42 7.98
N ASP A 67 -16.54 3.97 8.54
CA ASP A 67 -17.10 5.28 8.17
C ASP A 67 -16.50 6.45 8.97
N ALA A 68 -15.65 6.17 9.92
CA ALA A 68 -15.09 7.19 10.78
C ALA A 68 -14.10 8.08 10.02
N LYS A 69 -14.09 9.37 10.31
CA LYS A 69 -13.03 10.28 9.87
C LYS A 69 -11.70 9.72 10.37
N ALA A 70 -10.98 9.05 9.51
CA ALA A 70 -9.82 8.21 9.82
C ALA A 70 -8.83 8.81 10.82
N VAL A 71 -8.53 10.11 10.66
CA VAL A 71 -7.61 10.85 11.55
C VAL A 71 -8.19 11.05 12.94
N THR A 72 -9.49 11.39 13.05
CA THR A 72 -10.14 11.65 14.33
C THR A 72 -10.26 10.36 15.12
N SER A 73 -10.80 9.32 14.49
CA SER A 73 -10.95 8.00 15.12
C SER A 73 -9.63 7.40 15.56
N PHE A 74 -8.57 7.56 14.77
CA PHE A 74 -7.25 7.08 15.16
C PHE A 74 -6.70 7.80 16.40
N LYS A 75 -7.00 9.10 16.57
CA LYS A 75 -6.58 9.86 17.76
C LYS A 75 -7.37 9.46 19.01
N GLU A 76 -8.64 9.20 18.85
CA GLU A 76 -9.54 8.79 19.94
C GLU A 76 -9.33 7.34 20.36
N LYS A 77 -8.88 6.49 19.43
CA LYS A 77 -8.68 5.05 19.61
C LYS A 77 -7.22 4.66 19.35
N PRO A 78 -6.28 5.00 20.24
CA PRO A 78 -4.83 4.82 20.00
C PRO A 78 -4.35 3.36 20.04
N ASN A 79 -5.15 2.46 20.62
CA ASN A 79 -4.86 1.02 20.72
C ASN A 79 -5.73 0.19 19.78
N ASN A 80 -6.10 0.77 18.62
CA ASN A 80 -6.79 0.02 17.58
C ASN A 80 -5.87 -1.03 16.92
N SER A 81 -6.49 -1.99 16.23
CA SER A 81 -5.81 -3.14 15.61
C SER A 81 -4.74 -2.72 14.59
N MET A 82 -4.98 -1.67 13.79
CA MET A 82 -3.99 -1.13 12.86
C MET A 82 -2.77 -0.57 13.59
N ALA A 83 -3.00 0.22 14.65
CA ALA A 83 -1.91 0.83 15.43
C ALA A 83 -1.06 -0.24 16.13
N VAL A 84 -1.69 -1.24 16.70
CA VAL A 84 -1.01 -2.37 17.34
C VAL A 84 -0.17 -3.13 16.30
N GLY A 85 -0.76 -3.45 15.16
CA GLY A 85 -0.09 -4.18 14.09
C GLY A 85 1.12 -3.44 13.50
N LEU A 86 0.97 -2.15 13.22
CA LEU A 86 2.06 -1.33 12.69
C LEU A 86 3.20 -1.12 13.70
N ARG A 87 2.91 -1.16 15.01
CA ARG A 87 3.97 -1.15 16.04
C ARG A 87 4.83 -2.42 15.99
N LEU A 88 4.23 -3.60 15.75
CA LEU A 88 4.98 -4.85 15.57
C LEU A 88 5.93 -4.78 14.38
N VAL A 89 5.50 -4.15 13.28
CA VAL A 89 6.37 -3.91 12.12
C VAL A 89 7.49 -2.94 12.48
N ARG A 90 7.19 -1.82 13.13
CA ARG A 90 8.19 -0.84 13.56
C ARG A 90 9.24 -1.43 14.51
N GLU A 91 8.82 -2.36 15.36
CA GLU A 91 9.69 -3.06 16.32
C GLU A 91 10.51 -4.19 15.67
N GLY A 92 10.34 -4.43 14.37
CA GLY A 92 11.03 -5.51 13.65
C GLY A 92 10.54 -6.92 13.98
N LYS A 93 9.40 -7.05 14.67
CA LYS A 93 8.79 -8.35 14.98
C LYS A 93 8.10 -8.96 13.76
N ALA A 94 7.65 -8.12 12.84
CA ALA A 94 7.04 -8.52 11.57
C ALA A 94 7.61 -7.69 10.42
N SER A 95 7.55 -8.24 9.21
CA SER A 95 8.08 -7.61 7.99
C SER A 95 7.01 -6.92 7.15
N GLY A 96 5.74 -7.16 7.44
CA GLY A 96 4.62 -6.56 6.70
C GLY A 96 3.36 -6.51 7.54
N PHE A 97 2.46 -5.60 7.14
CA PHE A 97 1.15 -5.39 7.74
C PHE A 97 0.09 -5.39 6.64
N LEU A 98 -0.97 -6.17 6.85
CA LEU A 98 -2.12 -6.29 5.97
C LEU A 98 -3.39 -5.85 6.71
N THR A 99 -4.23 -5.10 6.02
CA THR A 99 -5.56 -4.71 6.49
C THR A 99 -6.52 -4.58 5.31
N ASN A 100 -7.78 -4.93 5.54
CA ASN A 100 -8.91 -4.66 4.65
C ASN A 100 -9.72 -3.43 5.11
N GLY A 101 -9.18 -2.65 6.04
CA GLY A 101 -9.81 -1.46 6.57
C GLY A 101 -9.65 -0.23 5.67
N SER A 102 -10.08 0.91 6.19
CA SER A 102 -10.02 2.19 5.48
C SER A 102 -8.59 2.50 5.04
N THR A 103 -8.40 2.71 3.73
CA THR A 103 -7.11 3.10 3.12
C THR A 103 -6.57 4.39 3.73
N GLY A 104 -7.45 5.38 3.99
CA GLY A 104 -7.06 6.63 4.63
C GLY A 104 -6.58 6.44 6.07
N ALA A 105 -7.22 5.55 6.84
CA ALA A 105 -6.79 5.19 8.19
C ALA A 105 -5.44 4.47 8.16
N ALA A 106 -5.26 3.50 7.26
CA ALA A 106 -4.02 2.75 7.11
C ALA A 106 -2.84 3.67 6.71
N LEU A 107 -3.07 4.57 5.76
CA LEU A 107 -2.07 5.56 5.35
C LEU A 107 -1.69 6.49 6.52
N PHE A 108 -2.68 7.04 7.22
CA PHE A 108 -2.43 7.92 8.36
C PHE A 108 -1.69 7.19 9.49
N ALA A 109 -2.13 5.97 9.83
CA ALA A 109 -1.50 5.14 10.85
C ALA A 109 -0.04 4.81 10.50
N SER A 110 0.21 4.42 9.24
CA SER A 110 1.55 4.13 8.73
C SER A 110 2.46 5.33 8.83
N LEU A 111 2.01 6.51 8.38
CA LEU A 111 2.78 7.75 8.53
C LEU A 111 3.08 8.11 9.98
N ARG A 112 2.13 7.88 10.87
CA ARG A 112 2.27 8.22 12.28
C ARG A 112 3.20 7.27 13.03
N ILE A 113 3.15 5.99 12.70
CA ILE A 113 3.85 4.92 13.44
C ILE A 113 5.19 4.57 12.77
N LEU A 114 5.19 4.28 11.47
CA LEU A 114 6.42 3.92 10.73
C LEU A 114 7.22 5.16 10.32
N GLY A 115 6.54 6.27 10.06
CA GLY A 115 7.16 7.48 9.53
C GLY A 115 7.33 7.44 8.00
N ARG A 116 8.08 8.41 7.49
CA ARG A 116 8.44 8.51 6.07
C ARG A 116 9.88 8.07 5.83
N ILE A 117 10.14 7.52 4.66
CA ILE A 117 11.51 7.31 4.19
C ILE A 117 12.21 8.67 4.13
N LYS A 118 13.47 8.71 4.54
CA LYS A 118 14.26 9.96 4.52
C LYS A 118 14.27 10.54 3.10
N ASN A 119 14.05 11.85 3.02
CA ASN A 119 13.95 12.63 1.77
C ASN A 119 12.70 12.37 0.92
N VAL A 120 11.77 11.52 1.33
CA VAL A 120 10.47 11.38 0.69
C VAL A 120 9.50 12.38 1.29
N SER A 121 8.96 13.28 0.47
CA SER A 121 8.06 14.36 0.90
C SER A 121 6.65 13.86 1.19
N ARG A 122 6.16 12.95 0.34
CA ARG A 122 4.81 12.35 0.45
C ARG A 122 4.88 10.85 0.15
N PRO A 123 4.13 10.02 0.87
CA PRO A 123 3.89 8.64 0.45
C PRO A 123 2.93 8.64 -0.74
N CYS A 124 2.95 7.57 -1.52
CA CYS A 124 1.95 7.26 -2.52
C CYS A 124 1.40 5.85 -2.30
N LEU A 125 0.24 5.58 -2.87
CA LEU A 125 -0.31 4.25 -2.98
C LEU A 125 0.07 3.67 -4.34
N ALA A 126 0.61 2.45 -4.32
CA ALA A 126 0.98 1.72 -5.50
C ALA A 126 0.10 0.48 -5.67
N THR A 127 -0.24 0.16 -6.90
CA THR A 127 -0.90 -1.11 -7.23
C THR A 127 -0.25 -1.75 -8.43
N TYR A 128 -0.32 -3.08 -8.48
CA TYR A 128 -0.06 -3.84 -9.69
C TYR A 128 -1.26 -3.69 -10.64
N PHE A 129 -0.98 -3.36 -11.87
CA PHE A 129 -1.99 -3.21 -12.90
C PHE A 129 -1.71 -4.19 -14.03
N PRO A 130 -2.64 -5.13 -14.33
CA PRO A 130 -2.43 -6.13 -15.37
C PRO A 130 -2.41 -5.50 -16.75
N THR A 131 -1.47 -5.91 -17.58
CA THR A 131 -1.36 -5.49 -18.96
C THR A 131 -1.41 -6.69 -19.91
N GLU A 132 -1.28 -6.47 -21.22
CA GLU A 132 -1.32 -7.52 -22.23
C GLU A 132 -0.18 -8.55 -22.10
N SER A 133 0.94 -8.19 -21.46
CA SER A 133 2.09 -9.10 -21.31
C SER A 133 2.49 -9.35 -19.87
N ASP A 134 2.73 -8.31 -19.09
CA ASP A 134 3.19 -8.37 -17.71
C ASP A 134 2.47 -7.33 -16.87
N ASP A 135 2.67 -7.35 -15.54
CA ASP A 135 2.13 -6.30 -14.68
C ASP A 135 2.93 -5.00 -14.80
N CYS A 136 2.25 -3.87 -14.76
CA CYS A 136 2.88 -2.58 -14.52
C CYS A 136 2.53 -2.04 -13.12
N ILE A 137 3.30 -1.09 -12.62
CA ILE A 137 3.04 -0.43 -11.34
C ILE A 137 2.40 0.93 -11.58
N LEU A 138 1.22 1.15 -11.04
CA LEU A 138 0.51 2.42 -11.09
C LEU A 138 0.66 3.17 -9.75
N LEU A 139 1.07 4.42 -9.79
CA LEU A 139 1.24 5.36 -8.68
C LEU A 139 0.75 6.76 -9.12
N ASP A 140 0.11 7.54 -8.35
CA ASP A 140 -0.57 7.34 -7.07
C ASP A 140 -2.03 6.95 -7.33
N ILE A 141 -2.57 6.00 -6.59
CA ILE A 141 -3.97 5.57 -6.75
C ILE A 141 -4.89 6.18 -5.69
N GLY A 142 -4.60 7.39 -5.23
CA GLY A 142 -5.49 8.14 -4.37
C GLY A 142 -5.01 8.40 -2.94
N ALA A 143 -3.71 8.32 -2.66
CA ALA A 143 -3.17 8.79 -1.38
C ALA A 143 -3.15 10.31 -1.26
N ASN A 144 -3.01 10.99 -2.39
CA ASN A 144 -2.88 12.43 -2.47
C ASN A 144 -3.95 13.02 -3.39
N SER A 145 -4.84 13.86 -2.84
CA SER A 145 -5.86 14.58 -3.62
C SER A 145 -5.27 15.74 -4.42
N ASP A 146 -4.19 16.33 -3.91
CA ASP A 146 -3.48 17.44 -4.52
C ASP A 146 -2.00 17.09 -4.65
N CYS A 147 -1.50 17.02 -5.86
CA CYS A 147 -0.11 16.74 -6.16
C CYS A 147 0.63 17.98 -6.64
N ARG A 148 1.95 17.97 -6.46
CA ARG A 148 2.90 18.93 -7.03
C ARG A 148 3.88 18.19 -7.94
N PRO A 149 4.52 18.89 -8.89
CA PRO A 149 5.48 18.25 -9.79
C PRO A 149 6.60 17.49 -9.07
N ASP A 150 7.10 18.03 -7.94
CA ASP A 150 8.13 17.39 -7.12
C ASP A 150 7.66 16.10 -6.44
N PHE A 151 6.36 15.96 -6.12
CA PHE A 151 5.79 14.73 -5.59
C PHE A 151 5.71 13.65 -6.67
N LEU A 152 5.17 13.99 -7.85
CA LEU A 152 5.08 13.05 -8.96
C LEU A 152 6.47 12.57 -9.43
N HIS A 153 7.46 13.47 -9.43
CA HIS A 153 8.85 13.08 -9.66
C HIS A 153 9.35 12.07 -8.61
N GLN A 154 9.07 12.29 -7.33
CA GLN A 154 9.44 11.34 -6.28
C GLN A 154 8.69 10.02 -6.42
N PHE A 155 7.42 10.04 -6.83
CA PHE A 155 6.65 8.81 -7.10
C PHE A 155 7.28 8.00 -8.24
N ALA A 156 7.74 8.68 -9.30
CA ALA A 156 8.47 8.03 -10.39
C ALA A 156 9.75 7.32 -9.89
N VAL A 157 10.54 7.98 -9.05
CA VAL A 157 11.74 7.37 -8.44
C VAL A 157 11.38 6.17 -7.57
N MET A 158 10.35 6.32 -6.71
CA MET A 158 9.89 5.21 -5.86
C MET A 158 9.35 4.05 -6.69
N GLY A 159 8.57 4.35 -7.74
CA GLY A 159 8.03 3.35 -8.65
C GLY A 159 9.11 2.59 -9.40
N ALA A 160 10.15 3.29 -9.87
CA ALA A 160 11.29 2.66 -10.52
C ALA A 160 12.00 1.66 -9.59
N VAL A 161 12.33 2.10 -8.38
CA VAL A 161 12.97 1.22 -7.38
C VAL A 161 12.06 0.03 -7.02
N TYR A 162 10.76 0.27 -6.92
CA TYR A 162 9.80 -0.79 -6.61
C TYR A 162 9.70 -1.80 -7.75
N ALA A 163 9.63 -1.35 -9.01
CA ALA A 163 9.60 -2.23 -10.18
C ALA A 163 10.89 -3.07 -10.29
N GLU A 164 12.05 -2.47 -10.03
CA GLU A 164 13.32 -3.22 -10.01
C GLU A 164 13.33 -4.32 -8.94
N LYS A 165 12.83 -4.04 -7.75
CA LYS A 165 12.87 -4.97 -6.62
C LYS A 165 11.78 -6.03 -6.64
N MET A 166 10.58 -5.66 -7.07
CA MET A 166 9.39 -6.51 -6.96
C MET A 166 9.07 -7.23 -8.27
N LEU A 167 9.31 -6.60 -9.42
CA LEU A 167 9.08 -7.20 -10.74
C LEU A 167 10.38 -7.70 -11.39
N GLY A 168 11.55 -7.35 -10.85
CA GLY A 168 12.84 -7.73 -11.42
C GLY A 168 13.17 -7.02 -12.75
N VAL A 169 12.48 -5.93 -13.06
CA VAL A 169 12.66 -5.17 -14.29
C VAL A 169 13.88 -4.27 -14.16
N SER A 170 14.94 -4.54 -14.92
CA SER A 170 16.10 -3.67 -14.97
C SER A 170 15.81 -2.41 -15.75
N ASN A 171 16.11 -1.23 -15.18
CA ASN A 171 15.92 0.07 -15.81
C ASN A 171 14.47 0.31 -16.31
N PRO A 172 13.48 0.25 -15.42
CA PRO A 172 12.06 0.27 -15.77
C PRO A 172 11.67 1.55 -16.51
N ARG A 173 10.86 1.39 -17.54
CA ARG A 173 10.30 2.49 -18.34
C ARG A 173 9.21 3.19 -17.54
N ILE A 174 9.27 4.51 -17.44
CA ILE A 174 8.35 5.33 -16.64
C ILE A 174 7.50 6.18 -17.55
N GLY A 175 6.18 6.04 -17.48
CA GLY A 175 5.21 6.89 -18.17
C GLY A 175 4.52 7.87 -17.22
N LEU A 176 4.31 9.09 -17.68
CA LEU A 176 3.47 10.06 -17.01
C LEU A 176 2.06 10.02 -17.62
N LEU A 177 1.06 9.71 -16.81
CA LEU A 177 -0.33 9.66 -17.27
C LEU A 177 -0.79 11.04 -17.72
N SER A 178 -1.31 11.14 -18.95
CA SER A 178 -1.76 12.38 -19.54
C SER A 178 -2.91 12.14 -20.54
N ASN A 179 -3.49 13.20 -21.06
CA ASN A 179 -4.54 13.16 -22.08
C ASN A 179 -4.00 13.17 -23.53
N GLY A 180 -2.71 12.96 -23.72
CA GLY A 180 -2.03 12.85 -25.00
C GLY A 180 -0.54 12.64 -24.83
N GLU A 181 0.12 12.07 -25.85
CA GLU A 181 1.53 11.66 -25.80
C GLU A 181 2.50 12.85 -25.89
N GLU A 182 2.10 13.96 -26.51
CA GLU A 182 2.99 15.09 -26.73
C GLU A 182 3.34 15.82 -25.42
N GLU A 183 4.55 16.34 -25.31
CA GLU A 183 5.06 17.08 -24.15
C GLU A 183 4.15 18.25 -23.71
N SER A 184 3.48 18.88 -24.69
CA SER A 184 2.58 20.01 -24.43
C SER A 184 1.22 19.63 -23.84
N LYS A 185 0.89 18.35 -23.79
CA LYS A 185 -0.40 17.86 -23.30
C LYS A 185 -0.48 17.82 -21.77
N GLY A 186 -1.70 17.67 -21.31
CA GLY A 186 -2.01 17.70 -19.88
C GLY A 186 -2.23 19.10 -19.33
N ASN A 187 -2.56 19.16 -18.06
CA ASN A 187 -2.67 20.40 -17.29
C ASN A 187 -1.27 20.94 -16.92
N GLU A 188 -1.24 22.03 -16.18
CA GLU A 188 0.02 22.65 -15.75
C GLU A 188 0.89 21.69 -14.95
N LEU A 189 0.27 20.92 -14.02
CA LEU A 189 0.95 19.91 -13.22
C LEU A 189 1.65 18.85 -14.09
N ALA A 190 0.95 18.31 -15.11
CA ALA A 190 1.53 17.33 -16.03
C ALA A 190 2.74 17.89 -16.78
N ARG A 191 2.60 19.09 -17.38
CA ARG A 191 3.69 19.72 -18.15
C ARG A 191 4.91 20.06 -17.30
N GLU A 192 4.70 20.50 -16.06
CA GLU A 192 5.81 20.77 -15.13
C GLU A 192 6.49 19.47 -14.67
N THR A 193 5.69 18.44 -14.40
CA THR A 193 6.21 17.11 -14.04
C THR A 193 6.99 16.50 -15.18
N PHE A 194 6.50 16.60 -16.42
CA PHE A 194 7.20 16.13 -17.62
C PHE A 194 8.63 16.68 -17.69
N LYS A 195 8.79 18.01 -17.51
CA LYS A 195 10.11 18.67 -17.54
C LYS A 195 11.05 18.10 -16.47
N LEU A 196 10.53 17.85 -15.25
CA LEU A 196 11.35 17.27 -14.17
C LEU A 196 11.77 15.84 -14.48
N LEU A 197 10.86 15.02 -15.01
CA LEU A 197 11.15 13.64 -15.37
C LEU A 197 12.13 13.56 -16.55
N ALA A 198 11.93 14.36 -17.58
CA ALA A 198 12.82 14.41 -18.76
C ALA A 198 14.24 14.89 -18.40
N ALA A 199 14.38 15.76 -17.40
CA ALA A 199 15.68 16.22 -16.91
C ALA A 199 16.39 15.20 -15.99
N SER A 200 15.72 14.12 -15.57
CA SER A 200 16.22 13.17 -14.59
C SER A 200 17.03 12.05 -15.26
N ALA A 201 18.32 12.24 -15.40
CA ALA A 201 19.22 11.30 -16.08
C ALA A 201 19.27 9.87 -15.47
N HIS A 202 18.78 9.69 -14.25
CA HIS A 202 18.73 8.40 -13.55
C HIS A 202 17.40 7.66 -13.73
N LEU A 203 16.43 8.25 -14.43
CA LEU A 203 15.15 7.63 -14.73
C LEU A 203 15.06 7.32 -16.23
N ASN A 204 14.55 6.14 -16.55
CA ASN A 204 14.20 5.77 -17.92
C ASN A 204 12.82 6.32 -18.26
N PHE A 205 12.72 7.64 -18.41
CA PHE A 205 11.47 8.31 -18.69
C PHE A 205 11.06 8.11 -20.14
N TYR A 206 9.93 7.44 -20.35
CA TYR A 206 9.36 7.16 -21.68
C TYR A 206 8.67 8.39 -22.30
N GLY A 207 8.00 9.18 -21.44
CA GLY A 207 7.17 10.32 -21.86
C GLY A 207 5.77 10.27 -21.29
N ASN A 208 4.87 11.06 -21.87
CA ASN A 208 3.44 10.96 -21.57
C ASN A 208 2.85 9.68 -22.16
N ILE A 209 1.90 9.10 -21.45
CA ILE A 209 1.08 7.97 -21.91
C ILE A 209 -0.41 8.28 -21.71
N GLU A 210 -1.25 7.82 -22.62
CA GLU A 210 -2.69 7.91 -22.49
C GLU A 210 -3.25 6.74 -21.66
N PRO A 211 -4.44 6.89 -20.99
CA PRO A 211 -5.03 5.82 -20.20
C PRO A 211 -5.20 4.48 -20.94
N LYS A 212 -5.50 4.51 -22.24
CA LYS A 212 -5.62 3.30 -23.07
C LYS A 212 -4.30 2.54 -23.22
N GLU A 213 -3.17 3.22 -23.11
CA GLU A 213 -1.84 2.65 -23.31
C GLU A 213 -1.29 1.97 -22.07
N VAL A 214 -1.87 2.24 -20.89
CA VAL A 214 -1.52 1.55 -19.65
C VAL A 214 -1.66 0.03 -19.81
N PHE A 215 -2.67 -0.43 -20.60
CA PHE A 215 -2.92 -1.85 -20.84
C PHE A 215 -1.93 -2.51 -21.82
N THR A 216 -1.18 -1.75 -22.59
CA THR A 216 -0.34 -2.27 -23.68
C THR A 216 1.10 -2.58 -23.27
N HIS A 217 1.45 -2.44 -22.02
CA HIS A 217 2.80 -2.62 -21.49
C HIS A 217 3.89 -1.79 -22.20
N LYS A 218 3.54 -0.58 -22.63
CA LYS A 218 4.55 0.36 -23.16
C LYS A 218 5.54 0.80 -22.08
N VAL A 219 5.09 0.83 -20.83
CA VAL A 219 5.85 1.24 -19.65
C VAL A 219 5.68 0.26 -18.50
N ASP A 220 6.65 0.22 -17.61
CA ASP A 220 6.67 -0.68 -16.44
C ASP A 220 6.14 0.03 -15.18
N VAL A 221 6.19 1.35 -15.19
CA VAL A 221 5.70 2.23 -14.11
C VAL A 221 4.88 3.37 -14.72
N VAL A 222 3.69 3.55 -14.19
CA VAL A 222 2.79 4.66 -14.55
C VAL A 222 2.65 5.60 -13.36
N VAL A 223 2.91 6.88 -13.57
CA VAL A 223 2.74 7.92 -12.56
C VAL A 223 1.56 8.81 -12.94
N GLY A 224 0.63 8.97 -12.00
CA GLY A 224 -0.55 9.82 -12.15
C GLY A 224 -0.98 10.43 -10.81
N TRP A 225 -2.14 11.10 -10.80
CA TRP A 225 -2.70 11.74 -9.59
C TRP A 225 -4.22 11.81 -9.67
#